data_f20af76fa50b11347d1d88987753f6d6
#
_entry.id   f20af76fa50b11347d1d88987753f6d6
#
_cell.length_a   1.000
_cell.length_b   1.000
_cell.length_c   1.000
_cell.angle_alpha   90.00
_cell.angle_beta   90.00
_cell.angle_gamma   90.00
#
_symmetry.space_group_name_H-M   'P 1'
#
loop_
_entity.id
_entity.type
_entity.pdbx_description
1 polymer ?
#
loop_
_entity_poly.entity_id
_entity_poly.type
_entity_poly.pdbx_seq_one_letter_code
_entity_poly.pdbx_strand_id
1 'polypeptide(L)' 'ILKEDGAMAILIKPQFEAPKHLVGEGGIVRDEALRARICEDMKLWINGQKGWRAAGVFESPIKGAQGNVEYLLTARKTPQ' A
#
# COMPACT_ATOMS: atom_id res chain seq x y z
N ILE A 1 7.50 -7.05 2.11
CA ILE A 1 7.44 -7.38 0.68
C ILE A 1 7.67 -8.87 0.50
N LEU A 2 6.78 -9.50 -0.22
CA LEU A 2 6.93 -10.88 -0.65
C LEU A 2 7.11 -10.88 -2.17
N LYS A 3 8.13 -11.55 -2.65
CA LYS A 3 8.44 -11.67 -4.08
C LYS A 3 8.63 -13.12 -4.45
N GLU A 4 8.02 -13.56 -5.53
CA GLU A 4 8.12 -14.93 -5.99
C GLU A 4 7.83 -14.99 -7.48
N ASP A 5 8.75 -15.59 -8.26
CA ASP A 5 8.58 -15.90 -9.68
C ASP A 5 7.81 -14.87 -10.52
N GLY A 6 8.22 -13.61 -10.45
CA GLY A 6 7.60 -12.57 -11.25
C GLY A 6 6.37 -11.95 -10.61
N ALA A 7 6.09 -12.25 -9.36
CA ALA A 7 5.02 -11.61 -8.60
C ALA A 7 5.57 -10.98 -7.32
N MET A 8 4.90 -9.95 -6.86
CA MET A 8 5.29 -9.22 -5.65
C MET A 8 4.02 -8.85 -4.89
N ALA A 9 4.07 -8.93 -3.56
CA ALA A 9 3.01 -8.42 -2.70
C ALA A 9 3.61 -7.46 -1.70
N ILE A 10 3.00 -6.29 -1.56
CA ILE A 10 3.45 -5.24 -0.65
C ILE A 10 2.30 -4.90 0.28
N LEU A 11 2.58 -4.93 1.58
CA LEU A 11 1.61 -4.51 2.58
C LEU A 11 1.72 -3.00 2.76
N ILE A 12 0.60 -2.29 2.55
CA ILE A 12 0.54 -0.84 2.71
C ILE A 12 -0.05 -0.53 4.07
N LYS A 13 0.70 0.19 4.89
CA LYS A 13 0.29 0.61 6.23
C LYS A 13 0.18 2.13 6.26
N PRO A 14 -1.02 2.69 6.03
CA PRO A 14 -1.19 4.15 5.97
C PRO A 14 -0.65 4.87 7.18
N GLN A 15 -0.74 4.28 8.37
CA GLN A 15 -0.25 4.89 9.60
C GLN A 15 1.27 5.09 9.61
N PHE A 16 2.01 4.35 8.76
CA PHE A 16 3.45 4.49 8.62
C PHE A 16 3.83 5.30 7.37
N GLU A 17 2.95 5.33 6.36
CA GLU A 17 3.21 6.03 5.10
C GLU A 17 2.79 7.50 5.16
N ALA A 18 1.78 7.83 5.95
CA ALA A 18 1.29 9.20 6.05
C ALA A 18 2.28 10.09 6.81
N PRO A 19 2.37 11.38 6.44
CA PRO A 19 3.11 12.33 7.27
C PRO A 19 2.54 12.34 8.69
N LYS A 20 3.42 12.48 9.68
CA LYS A 20 3.03 12.40 11.09
C LYS A 20 1.86 13.32 11.45
N HIS A 21 1.84 14.54 10.91
CA HIS A 21 0.80 15.51 11.24
C HIS A 21 -0.57 15.13 10.68
N LEU A 22 -0.63 14.16 9.77
CA LEU A 22 -1.88 13.66 9.19
C LEU A 22 -2.33 12.35 9.83
N VAL A 23 -1.53 11.79 10.73
CA VAL A 23 -1.93 10.60 11.49
C VAL A 23 -2.74 11.08 12.69
N GLY A 24 -3.94 10.55 12.84
CA GLY A 24 -4.85 10.99 13.89
C GLY A 24 -4.46 10.51 15.27
N GLU A 25 -5.25 10.92 16.25
CA GLU A 25 -5.09 10.55 17.63
C GLU A 25 -5.07 9.02 17.77
N GLY A 26 -4.17 8.52 18.59
CA GLY A 26 -4.01 7.09 18.80
C GLY A 26 -3.23 6.37 17.69
N GLY A 27 -2.63 7.13 16.77
CA GLY A 27 -1.85 6.55 15.68
C GLY A 27 -2.72 5.98 14.57
N ILE A 28 -3.92 6.52 14.38
CA ILE A 28 -4.88 5.99 13.42
C ILE A 28 -5.09 6.96 12.25
N VAL A 29 -5.02 6.45 11.03
CA VAL A 29 -5.36 7.20 9.82
C VAL A 29 -6.82 6.93 9.51
N ARG A 30 -7.68 7.90 9.86
CA ARG A 30 -9.13 7.78 9.70
C ARG A 30 -9.65 8.33 8.37
N ASP A 31 -8.88 9.20 7.74
CA ASP A 31 -9.28 9.86 6.49
C ASP A 31 -9.19 8.87 5.33
N GLU A 32 -10.34 8.49 4.80
CA GLU A 32 -10.43 7.55 3.69
C GLU A 32 -9.76 8.10 2.43
N ALA A 33 -9.91 9.40 2.16
CA ALA A 33 -9.29 10.02 0.99
C ALA A 33 -7.76 9.97 1.09
N LEU A 34 -7.24 10.19 2.28
CA LEU A 34 -5.78 10.08 2.49
C LEU A 34 -5.30 8.65 2.28
N ARG A 35 -6.05 7.67 2.78
CA ARG A 35 -5.69 6.26 2.56
C ARG A 35 -5.68 5.92 1.06
N ALA A 36 -6.70 6.40 0.33
CA ALA A 36 -6.78 6.17 -1.12
C ALA A 36 -5.59 6.79 -1.84
N ARG A 37 -5.19 8.01 -1.44
CA ARG A 37 -4.05 8.70 -2.02
C ARG A 37 -2.76 7.94 -1.78
N ILE A 38 -2.57 7.42 -0.57
CA ILE A 38 -1.38 6.63 -0.24
C ILE A 38 -1.30 5.39 -1.12
N CYS A 39 -2.42 4.70 -1.31
CA CYS A 39 -2.46 3.53 -2.19
C CYS A 39 -2.12 3.90 -3.63
N GLU A 40 -2.66 5.00 -4.12
CA GLU A 40 -2.39 5.45 -5.49
C GLU A 40 -0.93 5.83 -5.68
N ASP A 41 -0.35 6.53 -4.71
CA ASP A 41 1.07 6.89 -4.77
C ASP A 41 1.96 5.63 -4.79
N MET A 42 1.59 4.61 -4.04
CA MET A 42 2.35 3.37 -4.01
C MET A 42 2.26 2.63 -5.36
N LYS A 43 1.07 2.61 -5.98
CA LYS A 43 0.90 2.05 -7.32
C LYS A 43 1.78 2.77 -8.33
N LEU A 44 1.80 4.09 -8.28
CA LEU A 44 2.62 4.89 -9.19
C LEU A 44 4.10 4.59 -8.98
N TRP A 45 4.52 4.44 -7.73
CA TRP A 45 5.90 4.10 -7.43
C TRP A 45 6.29 2.75 -8.04
N ILE A 46 5.43 1.72 -7.87
CA ILE A 46 5.68 0.39 -8.45
C ILE A 46 5.75 0.48 -9.97
N ASN A 47 4.82 1.20 -10.59
CA ASN A 47 4.79 1.34 -12.06
C ASN A 47 6.03 2.07 -12.60
N GLY A 48 6.70 2.86 -11.75
CA GLY A 48 7.95 3.51 -12.10
C GLY A 48 9.18 2.62 -11.97
N GLN A 49 9.03 1.43 -11.38
CA GLN A 49 10.15 0.51 -11.23
C GLN A 49 10.31 -0.32 -12.49
N LYS A 50 11.52 -0.33 -13.04
CA LYS A 50 11.80 -1.07 -14.27
C LYS A 50 11.46 -2.56 -14.09
N GLY A 51 10.65 -3.07 -14.99
CA GLY A 51 10.29 -4.47 -14.99
C GLY A 51 9.10 -4.85 -14.12
N TRP A 52 8.40 -3.87 -13.52
CA TRP A 52 7.27 -4.14 -12.65
C TRP A 52 6.05 -3.33 -13.03
N ARG A 53 4.88 -3.89 -12.77
CA ARG A 53 3.59 -3.23 -12.98
C ARG A 53 2.66 -3.59 -11.83
N ALA A 54 2.02 -2.58 -11.25
CA ALA A 54 1.01 -2.81 -10.23
C ALA A 54 -0.20 -3.54 -10.86
N ALA A 55 -0.66 -4.59 -10.20
CA ALA A 55 -1.79 -5.39 -10.67
C ALA A 55 -3.08 -5.04 -9.93
N GLY A 56 -3.02 -4.77 -8.64
CA GLY A 56 -4.21 -4.41 -7.89
C GLY A 56 -3.90 -4.01 -6.46
N VAL A 57 -4.86 -3.35 -5.83
CA VAL A 57 -4.80 -2.99 -4.42
C VAL A 57 -6.07 -3.49 -3.76
N PHE A 58 -5.93 -4.18 -2.65
CA PHE A 58 -7.05 -4.77 -1.92
C PHE A 58 -6.97 -4.37 -0.45
N GLU A 59 -8.11 -4.05 0.15
CA GLU A 59 -8.13 -3.83 1.59
C GLU A 59 -7.86 -5.15 2.30
N SER A 60 -6.93 -5.13 3.26
CA SER A 60 -6.63 -6.32 4.05
C SER A 60 -7.82 -6.67 4.94
N PRO A 61 -8.22 -7.95 5.01
CA PRO A 61 -9.27 -8.36 5.95
C PRO A 61 -8.81 -8.27 7.40
N ILE A 62 -7.52 -8.18 7.63
CA ILE A 62 -6.95 -8.06 8.97
C ILE A 62 -6.54 -6.61 9.20
N LYS A 63 -7.06 -6.02 10.29
CA LYS A 63 -6.70 -4.64 10.66
C LYS A 63 -5.30 -4.62 11.26
N GLY A 64 -4.61 -3.50 11.07
CA GLY A 64 -3.33 -3.27 11.69
C GLY A 64 -3.44 -2.73 13.10
N ALA A 65 -2.33 -2.17 13.60
CA ALA A 65 -2.27 -1.61 14.95
C ALA A 65 -3.39 -0.59 15.18
N GLN A 66 -4.00 -0.62 16.36
CA GLN A 66 -5.10 0.26 16.78
C GLN A 66 -6.31 0.21 15.83
N GLY A 67 -6.47 -0.87 15.06
CA GLY A 67 -7.57 -1.00 14.12
C GLY A 67 -7.37 -0.27 12.80
N ASN A 68 -6.15 0.14 12.48
CA ASN A 68 -5.86 0.80 11.20
C ASN A 68 -6.22 -0.09 10.01
N VAL A 69 -6.84 0.53 9.01
CA VAL A 69 -7.09 -0.14 7.72
C VAL A 69 -5.77 -0.25 6.97
N GLU A 70 -5.45 -1.46 6.53
CA GLU A 70 -4.25 -1.72 5.76
C GLU A 70 -4.62 -2.34 4.41
N TYR A 71 -3.71 -2.32 3.46
CA TYR A 71 -3.97 -2.76 2.09
C TYR A 71 -2.87 -3.67 1.61
N LEU A 72 -3.22 -4.52 0.65
CA LEU A 72 -2.26 -5.36 -0.04
C LEU A 72 -2.20 -4.91 -1.48
N LEU A 73 -1.00 -4.50 -1.93
CA LEU A 73 -0.76 -4.17 -3.32
C LEU A 73 -0.04 -5.35 -3.97
N THR A 74 -0.58 -5.81 -5.09
CA THR A 74 0.06 -6.87 -5.87
C THR A 74 0.67 -6.28 -7.13
N ALA A 75 1.77 -6.85 -7.58
CA ALA A 75 2.46 -6.42 -8.78
C ALA A 75 3.01 -7.63 -9.51
N ARG A 76 3.22 -7.46 -10.80
CA ARG A 76 3.76 -8.51 -11.64
C ARG A 76 4.94 -8.00 -12.43
N LYS A 77 5.87 -8.90 -12.71
CA LYS A 77 6.99 -8.60 -13.57
C LYS A 77 6.52 -8.44 -15.00
N THR A 78 6.97 -7.40 -15.67
CA THR A 78 6.61 -7.19 -17.07
C THR A 78 7.57 -7.97 -17.96
N PRO A 79 7.11 -8.43 -19.13
CA PRO A 79 8.01 -9.08 -20.10
C PRO A 79 9.12 -8.14 -20.53
N GLN A 80 10.30 -8.70 -20.75
CA GLN A 80 11.46 -7.97 -21.25
C GLN A 80 11.43 -7.90 -22.78
#